data_1272acab4ba59a46c98f0179a18ef756
#
_entry.id   1272acab4ba59a46c98f0179a18ef756
#
_cell.length_a   1.000
_cell.length_b   1.000
_cell.length_c   1.000
_cell.angle_alpha   90.00
_cell.angle_beta   90.00
_cell.angle_gamma   90.00
#
_symmetry.space_group_name_H-M   'P 1'
#
loop_
_entity.id
_entity.type
_entity.pdbx_description
1 polymer ?
#
loop_
_entity_poly.entity_id
_entity_poly.type
_entity_poly.pdbx_seq_one_letter_code
_entity_poly.pdbx_strand_id
1 'polypeptide(L)'
;MLIAALLVGPSTTPAYAGAAAPPAKLAPCLACHGADGQSQTAGVPSLGGQPSKYLLIQLFLFREGLRTAAPMNALTKGWSDAELQQAADFLARLPPPKPPADAGDPARLVPARALIADNHCNVCHRPDFSGQDNVPRLADQREDYLLTALRGYKSGVRRGYDSTMAEVLQPIGEAQLPDCAYYLSHWRPGK
;
A
#
# COMPACT_ATOMS: atom_id res chain seq x y z
N MET A 1 -0.93 56.47 -15.42
CA MET A 1 -0.83 55.03 -15.70
C MET A 1 0.16 54.43 -14.74
N LEU A 2 -0.31 53.75 -13.69
CA LEU A 2 0.56 53.02 -12.75
C LEU A 2 0.61 51.56 -13.22
N ILE A 3 1.81 51.06 -13.54
CA ILE A 3 2.08 49.66 -13.87
C ILE A 3 2.35 48.94 -12.55
N ALA A 4 1.42 48.08 -12.13
CA ALA A 4 1.62 47.19 -10.99
C ALA A 4 2.50 46.02 -11.42
N ALA A 5 3.70 45.91 -10.91
CA ALA A 5 4.57 44.78 -11.08
C ALA A 5 4.10 43.64 -10.17
N LEU A 6 3.63 42.53 -10.76
CA LEU A 6 3.33 41.27 -10.07
C LEU A 6 4.65 40.58 -9.71
N LEU A 7 4.98 40.59 -8.43
CA LEU A 7 6.09 39.77 -7.88
C LEU A 7 5.64 38.31 -7.79
N VAL A 8 6.10 37.50 -8.74
CA VAL A 8 5.99 36.02 -8.63
C VAL A 8 7.03 35.56 -7.61
N GLY A 9 6.58 35.22 -6.43
CA GLY A 9 7.43 34.62 -5.40
C GLY A 9 7.88 33.21 -5.80
N PRO A 10 9.07 32.76 -5.39
CA PRO A 10 9.55 31.41 -5.67
C PRO A 10 8.64 30.38 -4.99
N SER A 11 8.08 29.46 -5.79
CA SER A 11 7.35 28.30 -5.29
C SER A 11 8.32 27.41 -4.52
N THR A 12 8.25 27.44 -3.20
CA THR A 12 8.99 26.52 -2.33
C THR A 12 8.35 25.14 -2.42
N THR A 13 8.91 24.26 -3.25
CA THR A 13 8.66 22.83 -3.15
C THR A 13 9.08 22.36 -1.75
N PRO A 14 8.25 21.60 -1.01
CA PRO A 14 8.66 21.05 0.28
C PRO A 14 9.85 20.10 0.04
N ALA A 15 11.02 20.52 0.45
CA ALA A 15 12.21 19.67 0.46
C ALA A 15 12.02 18.62 1.57
N TYR A 16 11.99 17.35 1.21
CA TYR A 16 12.18 16.24 2.14
C TYR A 16 13.60 16.33 2.70
N ALA A 17 13.76 17.01 3.82
CA ALA A 17 15.03 17.12 4.51
C ALA A 17 15.43 15.72 5.02
N GLY A 18 16.42 15.08 4.38
CA GLY A 18 17.07 13.85 4.83
C GLY A 18 16.80 12.57 4.04
N ALA A 19 15.89 12.55 3.07
CA ALA A 19 15.71 11.37 2.21
C ALA A 19 16.67 11.43 1.01
N ALA A 20 17.39 10.33 0.75
CA ALA A 20 18.17 10.18 -0.48
C ALA A 20 17.25 10.37 -1.69
N ALA A 21 17.76 10.98 -2.77
CA ALA A 21 17.00 11.12 -4.01
C ALA A 21 16.53 9.74 -4.51
N PRO A 22 15.29 9.64 -5.02
CA PRO A 22 14.79 8.37 -5.53
C PRO A 22 15.68 7.89 -6.69
N PRO A 23 15.92 6.56 -6.80
CA PRO A 23 16.53 5.99 -7.98
C PRO A 23 15.84 6.50 -9.26
N ALA A 24 16.58 6.81 -10.31
CA ALA A 24 16.04 7.46 -11.51
C ALA A 24 14.82 6.73 -12.12
N LYS A 25 14.83 5.40 -12.10
CA LYS A 25 13.72 4.56 -12.58
C LYS A 25 12.47 4.60 -11.69
N LEU A 26 12.55 5.14 -10.47
CA LEU A 26 11.43 5.17 -9.53
C LEU A 26 10.51 6.39 -9.72
N ALA A 27 10.97 7.43 -10.38
CA ALA A 27 10.17 8.65 -10.58
C ALA A 27 8.77 8.39 -11.20
N PRO A 28 8.63 7.54 -12.24
CA PRO A 28 7.30 7.19 -12.78
C PRO A 28 6.39 6.49 -11.77
N CYS A 29 6.93 5.70 -10.84
CA CYS A 29 6.15 4.99 -9.82
C CYS A 29 5.51 5.98 -8.85
N LEU A 30 6.28 6.99 -8.42
CA LEU A 30 5.85 7.98 -7.45
C LEU A 30 4.74 8.89 -7.98
N ALA A 31 4.58 9.01 -9.30
CA ALA A 31 3.48 9.76 -9.91
C ALA A 31 2.09 9.20 -9.52
N CYS A 32 1.97 7.89 -9.37
CA CYS A 32 0.72 7.23 -8.99
C CYS A 32 0.70 6.83 -7.50
N HIS A 33 1.84 6.37 -6.98
CA HIS A 33 1.94 5.89 -5.60
C HIS A 33 2.18 7.01 -4.58
N GLY A 34 2.30 8.27 -5.03
CA GLY A 34 2.59 9.44 -4.20
C GLY A 34 4.09 9.68 -4.01
N ALA A 35 4.50 10.96 -4.02
CA ALA A 35 5.90 11.36 -3.88
C ALA A 35 6.52 10.90 -2.54
N ASP A 36 5.69 10.77 -1.51
CA ASP A 36 6.01 10.27 -0.17
C ASP A 36 5.63 8.79 0.03
N GLY A 37 5.21 8.11 -1.02
CA GLY A 37 4.70 6.74 -0.95
C GLY A 37 3.27 6.62 -0.45
N GLN A 38 2.52 7.74 -0.31
CA GLN A 38 1.11 7.75 0.09
C GLN A 38 0.22 8.07 -1.12
N SER A 39 -0.39 7.05 -1.70
CA SER A 39 -1.21 7.21 -2.91
C SER A 39 -2.51 7.97 -2.64
N GLN A 40 -2.80 8.93 -3.53
CA GLN A 40 -4.11 9.59 -3.63
C GLN A 40 -4.92 9.10 -4.85
N THR A 41 -4.35 8.19 -5.64
CA THR A 41 -4.97 7.65 -6.84
C THR A 41 -5.84 6.45 -6.51
N ALA A 42 -7.09 6.45 -6.96
CA ALA A 42 -8.03 5.34 -6.71
C ALA A 42 -7.47 4.00 -7.22
N GLY A 43 -7.60 2.96 -6.40
CA GLY A 43 -7.13 1.60 -6.70
C GLY A 43 -5.61 1.42 -6.67
N VAL A 44 -4.82 2.48 -6.48
CA VAL A 44 -3.36 2.42 -6.40
C VAL A 44 -2.92 2.40 -4.94
N PRO A 45 -2.13 1.40 -4.48
CA PRO A 45 -1.74 1.30 -3.08
C PRO A 45 -0.71 2.32 -2.66
N SER A 46 -0.72 2.70 -1.38
CA SER A 46 0.42 3.33 -0.72
C SER A 46 1.55 2.32 -0.54
N LEU A 47 2.80 2.75 -0.78
CA LEU A 47 3.99 1.90 -0.72
C LEU A 47 4.90 2.25 0.45
N GLY A 48 4.78 3.45 1.03
CA GLY A 48 5.58 3.90 2.15
C GLY A 48 5.43 2.98 3.38
N GLY A 49 6.55 2.67 4.04
CA GLY A 49 6.58 1.80 5.22
C GLY A 49 6.17 0.35 4.98
N GLN A 50 6.06 -0.09 3.73
CA GLN A 50 5.90 -1.52 3.43
C GLN A 50 7.22 -2.26 3.65
N PRO A 51 7.20 -3.52 4.12
CA PRO A 51 8.41 -4.32 4.24
C PRO A 51 9.13 -4.48 2.89
N SER A 52 10.44 -4.22 2.87
CA SER A 52 11.26 -4.28 1.64
C SER A 52 11.13 -5.63 0.93
N LYS A 53 11.16 -6.73 1.68
CA LYS A 53 11.01 -8.08 1.16
C LYS A 53 9.66 -8.31 0.46
N TYR A 54 8.58 -7.79 1.04
CA TYR A 54 7.26 -7.82 0.40
C TYR A 54 7.27 -7.03 -0.91
N LEU A 55 7.80 -5.81 -0.90
CA LEU A 55 7.88 -4.97 -2.10
C LEU A 55 8.71 -5.63 -3.20
N LEU A 56 9.88 -6.19 -2.85
CA LEU A 56 10.73 -6.92 -3.79
C LEU A 56 9.97 -8.06 -4.47
N ILE A 57 9.28 -8.89 -3.69
CA ILE A 57 8.47 -10.00 -4.22
C ILE A 57 7.38 -9.48 -5.15
N GLN A 58 6.67 -8.41 -4.78
CA GLN A 58 5.62 -7.86 -5.64
C GLN A 58 6.16 -7.32 -6.96
N LEU A 59 7.28 -6.60 -6.93
CA LEU A 59 7.96 -6.10 -8.13
C LEU A 59 8.44 -7.24 -9.02
N PHE A 60 9.00 -8.29 -8.44
CA PHE A 60 9.38 -9.51 -9.14
C PHE A 60 8.18 -10.18 -9.82
N LEU A 61 7.08 -10.37 -9.08
CA LEU A 61 5.87 -10.99 -9.62
C LEU A 61 5.29 -10.20 -10.80
N PHE A 62 5.36 -8.86 -10.76
CA PHE A 62 4.95 -8.01 -11.88
C PHE A 62 5.89 -8.15 -13.08
N ARG A 63 7.21 -8.13 -12.86
CA ARG A 63 8.21 -8.29 -13.92
C ARG A 63 8.04 -9.62 -14.66
N GLU A 64 7.84 -10.70 -13.93
CA GLU A 64 7.69 -12.05 -14.49
C GLU A 64 6.26 -12.34 -15.00
N GLY A 65 5.32 -11.39 -14.88
CA GLY A 65 3.93 -11.59 -15.30
C GLY A 65 3.13 -12.58 -14.43
N LEU A 66 3.68 -12.96 -13.27
CA LEU A 66 3.03 -13.87 -12.32
C LEU A 66 1.92 -13.17 -11.52
N ARG A 67 1.96 -11.85 -11.45
CA ARG A 67 0.88 -10.97 -10.96
C ARG A 67 0.54 -9.98 -12.04
N THR A 68 -0.76 -9.89 -12.39
CA THR A 68 -1.23 -9.00 -13.44
C THR A 68 -1.76 -7.69 -12.85
N ALA A 69 -1.16 -6.59 -13.26
CA ALA A 69 -1.66 -5.23 -13.14
C ALA A 69 -0.98 -4.42 -14.26
N ALA A 70 -1.71 -4.16 -15.33
CA ALA A 70 -1.13 -3.71 -16.61
C ALA A 70 -0.09 -2.58 -16.52
N PRO A 71 -0.31 -1.47 -15.78
CA PRO A 71 0.72 -0.45 -15.65
C PRO A 71 1.99 -0.99 -14.97
N MET A 72 1.85 -1.81 -13.92
CA MET A 72 2.98 -2.31 -13.16
C MET A 72 3.83 -3.32 -13.95
N ASN A 73 3.18 -4.22 -14.71
CA ASN A 73 3.89 -5.17 -15.57
C ASN A 73 4.74 -4.44 -16.62
N ALA A 74 4.19 -3.39 -17.24
CA ALA A 74 4.93 -2.58 -18.22
C ALA A 74 6.09 -1.80 -17.57
N LEU A 75 5.87 -1.21 -16.40
CA LEU A 75 6.86 -0.39 -15.69
C LEU A 75 8.04 -1.21 -15.15
N THR A 76 7.82 -2.46 -14.75
CA THR A 76 8.88 -3.33 -14.21
C THR A 76 9.59 -4.16 -15.28
N LYS A 77 9.07 -4.17 -16.51
CA LYS A 77 9.65 -4.94 -17.60
C LYS A 77 11.13 -4.57 -17.83
N GLY A 78 11.98 -5.58 -17.87
CA GLY A 78 13.42 -5.41 -18.11
C GLY A 78 14.23 -4.84 -16.95
N TRP A 79 13.65 -4.73 -15.75
CA TRP A 79 14.40 -4.38 -14.55
C TRP A 79 15.27 -5.56 -14.09
N SER A 80 16.50 -5.29 -13.71
CA SER A 80 17.37 -6.25 -13.04
C SER A 80 16.95 -6.50 -11.60
N ASP A 81 17.41 -7.60 -10.99
CA ASP A 81 17.16 -7.89 -9.57
C ASP A 81 17.71 -6.79 -8.65
N ALA A 82 18.87 -6.22 -9.00
CA ALA A 82 19.46 -5.11 -8.25
C ALA A 82 18.58 -3.85 -8.30
N GLU A 83 17.95 -3.55 -9.42
CA GLU A 83 17.03 -2.41 -9.55
C GLU A 83 15.72 -2.64 -8.78
N LEU A 84 15.19 -3.87 -8.79
CA LEU A 84 14.03 -4.23 -7.98
C LEU A 84 14.34 -4.09 -6.49
N GLN A 85 15.52 -4.55 -6.05
CA GLN A 85 15.95 -4.44 -4.65
C GLN A 85 16.12 -2.97 -4.23
N GLN A 86 16.78 -2.15 -5.05
CA GLN A 86 16.95 -0.72 -4.76
C GLN A 86 15.60 0.00 -4.64
N ALA A 87 14.64 -0.33 -5.53
CA ALA A 87 13.30 0.22 -5.47
C ALA A 87 12.56 -0.20 -4.20
N ALA A 88 12.60 -1.48 -3.86
CA ALA A 88 11.98 -2.00 -2.64
C ALA A 88 12.54 -1.35 -1.38
N ASP A 89 13.87 -1.22 -1.29
CA ASP A 89 14.55 -0.61 -0.16
C ASP A 89 14.26 0.90 -0.04
N PHE A 90 14.18 1.60 -1.17
CA PHE A 90 13.81 3.01 -1.16
C PHE A 90 12.38 3.22 -0.66
N LEU A 91 11.43 2.49 -1.23
CA LEU A 91 10.01 2.60 -0.88
C LEU A 91 9.74 2.21 0.59
N ALA A 92 10.43 1.20 1.09
CA ALA A 92 10.31 0.77 2.49
C ALA A 92 10.76 1.85 3.50
N ARG A 93 11.66 2.75 3.11
CA ARG A 93 12.12 3.88 3.95
C ARG A 93 11.21 5.09 3.91
N LEU A 94 10.28 5.17 2.95
CA LEU A 94 9.29 6.24 2.94
C LEU A 94 8.35 6.11 4.15
N PRO A 95 7.80 7.22 4.66
CA PRO A 95 6.90 7.16 5.80
C PRO A 95 5.68 6.29 5.52
N PRO A 96 5.19 5.53 6.52
CA PRO A 96 3.96 4.79 6.35
C PRO A 96 2.77 5.71 6.10
N PRO A 97 1.71 5.25 5.41
CA PRO A 97 0.52 6.03 5.18
C PRO A 97 -0.11 6.45 6.52
N LYS A 98 -0.73 7.63 6.50
CA LYS A 98 -1.49 8.15 7.63
C LYS A 98 -2.94 7.68 7.54
N PRO A 99 -3.57 7.41 8.67
CA PRO A 99 -4.99 7.09 8.71
C PRO A 99 -5.85 8.27 8.19
N PRO A 100 -7.05 8.01 7.67
CA PRO A 100 -8.03 9.05 7.37
C PRO A 100 -8.24 10.00 8.55
N ALA A 101 -8.61 11.26 8.27
CA ALA A 101 -8.81 12.27 9.32
C ALA A 101 -10.02 11.95 10.22
N ASP A 102 -11.04 11.27 9.68
CA ASP A 102 -12.21 10.85 10.45
C ASP A 102 -11.89 9.65 11.35
N ALA A 103 -12.72 9.45 12.37
CA ALA A 103 -12.55 8.36 13.32
C ALA A 103 -13.08 7.01 12.82
N GLY A 104 -13.72 7.01 11.67
CA GLY A 104 -14.45 5.88 11.11
C GLY A 104 -15.80 5.62 11.78
N ASP A 105 -16.66 4.88 11.10
CA ASP A 105 -17.99 4.49 11.59
C ASP A 105 -17.89 3.29 12.55
N PRO A 106 -18.27 3.43 13.83
CA PRO A 106 -18.25 2.34 14.80
C PRO A 106 -19.12 1.14 14.39
N ALA A 107 -20.21 1.37 13.64
CA ALA A 107 -21.08 0.29 13.18
C ALA A 107 -20.37 -0.66 12.20
N ARG A 108 -19.36 -0.18 11.49
CA ARG A 108 -18.49 -0.97 10.62
C ARG A 108 -17.23 -1.47 11.34
N LEU A 109 -16.63 -0.63 12.17
CA LEU A 109 -15.35 -0.94 12.85
C LEU A 109 -15.47 -2.07 13.88
N VAL A 110 -16.54 -2.06 14.69
CA VAL A 110 -16.71 -3.04 15.78
C VAL A 110 -16.85 -4.49 15.27
N PRO A 111 -17.78 -4.79 14.35
CA PRO A 111 -17.89 -6.15 13.82
C PRO A 111 -16.65 -6.57 13.00
N ALA A 112 -16.04 -5.66 12.23
CA ALA A 112 -14.82 -5.96 11.48
C ALA A 112 -13.64 -6.28 12.40
N ARG A 113 -13.50 -5.59 13.52
CA ARG A 113 -12.46 -5.88 14.53
C ARG A 113 -12.59 -7.30 15.07
N ALA A 114 -13.80 -7.73 15.42
CA ALA A 114 -14.05 -9.10 15.87
C ALA A 114 -13.68 -10.12 14.79
N LEU A 115 -14.15 -9.89 13.57
CA LEU A 115 -13.87 -10.77 12.43
C LEU A 115 -12.36 -10.92 12.16
N ILE A 116 -11.61 -9.82 12.21
CA ILE A 116 -10.16 -9.82 12.01
C ILE A 116 -9.43 -10.54 13.14
N ALA A 117 -9.91 -10.40 14.38
CA ALA A 117 -9.36 -11.11 15.54
C ALA A 117 -9.63 -12.61 15.46
N ASP A 118 -10.86 -13.01 15.14
CA ASP A 118 -11.28 -14.41 15.02
C ASP A 118 -10.53 -15.16 13.91
N ASN A 119 -10.16 -14.46 12.84
CA ASN A 119 -9.38 -15.01 11.73
C ASN A 119 -7.85 -14.80 11.89
N HIS A 120 -7.40 -14.35 13.05
CA HIS A 120 -5.98 -14.23 13.44
C HIS A 120 -5.10 -13.43 12.46
N CYS A 121 -5.66 -12.44 11.77
CA CYS A 121 -4.92 -11.65 10.76
C CYS A 121 -3.67 -10.98 11.35
N ASN A 122 -3.75 -10.55 12.60
CA ASN A 122 -2.67 -9.91 13.35
C ASN A 122 -1.48 -10.84 13.68
N VAL A 123 -1.63 -12.15 13.58
CA VAL A 123 -0.52 -13.10 13.82
C VAL A 123 0.54 -12.96 12.73
N CYS A 124 0.14 -12.90 11.47
CA CYS A 124 1.06 -12.72 10.36
C CYS A 124 1.35 -11.24 10.07
N HIS A 125 0.32 -10.39 10.10
CA HIS A 125 0.46 -8.97 9.75
C HIS A 125 0.94 -8.10 10.92
N ARG A 126 1.29 -8.69 12.07
CA ARG A 126 1.60 -8.08 13.38
C ARG A 126 0.39 -7.47 14.07
N PRO A 127 0.45 -7.29 15.41
CA PRO A 127 -0.64 -6.69 16.19
C PRO A 127 -1.01 -5.27 15.77
N ASP A 128 -0.07 -4.54 15.22
CA ASP A 128 -0.21 -3.17 14.70
C ASP A 128 -0.45 -3.11 13.19
N PHE A 129 -0.59 -4.26 12.53
CA PHE A 129 -0.73 -4.40 11.08
C PHE A 129 0.38 -3.72 10.26
N SER A 130 1.56 -3.55 10.85
CA SER A 130 2.73 -2.97 10.17
C SER A 130 3.37 -3.91 9.15
N GLY A 131 3.05 -5.21 9.19
CA GLY A 131 3.66 -6.22 8.36
C GLY A 131 5.06 -6.62 8.82
N GLN A 132 5.62 -7.66 8.21
CA GLN A 132 6.98 -8.14 8.46
C GLN A 132 7.46 -9.02 7.31
N ASP A 133 8.75 -9.01 7.03
CA ASP A 133 9.33 -9.84 5.97
C ASP A 133 8.58 -9.74 4.63
N ASN A 134 7.96 -10.85 4.19
CA ASN A 134 7.13 -10.92 2.98
C ASN A 134 5.63 -10.70 3.25
N VAL A 135 5.24 -10.42 4.49
CA VAL A 135 3.87 -10.13 4.88
C VAL A 135 3.65 -8.61 4.88
N PRO A 136 2.68 -8.08 4.13
CA PRO A 136 2.53 -6.64 3.94
C PRO A 136 1.98 -5.92 5.18
N ARG A 137 2.31 -4.63 5.27
CA ARG A 137 1.59 -3.64 6.09
C ARG A 137 0.17 -3.48 5.55
N LEU A 138 -0.82 -3.55 6.44
CA LEU A 138 -2.23 -3.32 6.16
C LEU A 138 -2.75 -2.02 6.78
N ALA A 139 -2.18 -1.62 7.93
CA ALA A 139 -2.60 -0.42 8.64
C ALA A 139 -2.53 0.81 7.75
N ASP A 140 -3.65 1.54 7.70
CA ASP A 140 -3.81 2.81 6.98
C ASP A 140 -3.60 2.71 5.46
N GLN A 141 -3.65 1.48 4.90
CA GLN A 141 -3.67 1.29 3.47
C GLN A 141 -5.03 1.73 2.90
N ARG A 142 -5.06 2.17 1.66
CA ARG A 142 -6.28 2.58 0.96
C ARG A 142 -7.35 1.49 1.01
N GLU A 143 -8.57 1.85 1.40
CA GLU A 143 -9.71 0.93 1.52
C GLU A 143 -10.04 0.24 0.19
N ASP A 144 -10.10 1.01 -0.91
CA ASP A 144 -10.41 0.50 -2.25
C ASP A 144 -9.37 -0.53 -2.74
N TYR A 145 -8.09 -0.29 -2.46
CA TYR A 145 -7.03 -1.24 -2.77
C TYR A 145 -7.09 -2.49 -1.88
N LEU A 146 -7.32 -2.33 -0.56
CA LEU A 146 -7.47 -3.46 0.36
C LEU A 146 -8.62 -4.37 -0.07
N LEU A 147 -9.78 -3.79 -0.38
CA LEU A 147 -10.94 -4.54 -0.85
C LEU A 147 -10.64 -5.32 -2.14
N THR A 148 -10.02 -4.65 -3.12
CA THR A 148 -9.59 -5.30 -4.37
C THR A 148 -8.61 -6.44 -4.11
N ALA A 149 -7.66 -6.25 -3.18
CA ALA A 149 -6.69 -7.28 -2.83
C ALA A 149 -7.34 -8.49 -2.14
N LEU A 150 -8.22 -8.24 -1.15
CA LEU A 150 -8.95 -9.29 -0.44
C LEU A 150 -9.81 -10.13 -1.39
N ARG A 151 -10.59 -9.48 -2.26
CA ARG A 151 -11.37 -10.14 -3.30
C ARG A 151 -10.51 -10.95 -4.26
N GLY A 152 -9.39 -10.36 -4.68
CA GLY A 152 -8.46 -11.02 -5.58
C GLY A 152 -7.87 -12.31 -4.99
N TYR A 153 -7.50 -12.32 -3.72
CA TYR A 153 -7.02 -13.52 -3.04
C TYR A 153 -8.13 -14.55 -2.86
N LYS A 154 -9.32 -14.12 -2.41
CA LYS A 154 -10.47 -15.02 -2.22
C LYS A 154 -10.92 -15.70 -3.50
N SER A 155 -10.91 -14.99 -4.62
CA SER A 155 -11.29 -15.52 -5.95
C SER A 155 -10.15 -16.27 -6.64
N GLY A 156 -8.93 -16.26 -6.11
CA GLY A 156 -7.75 -16.86 -6.74
C GLY A 156 -7.18 -16.10 -7.95
N VAL A 157 -7.75 -14.93 -8.29
CA VAL A 157 -7.25 -14.05 -9.37
C VAL A 157 -5.90 -13.43 -8.96
N ARG A 158 -5.78 -13.01 -7.70
CA ARG A 158 -4.51 -12.57 -7.14
C ARG A 158 -3.82 -13.75 -6.47
N ARG A 159 -2.73 -14.21 -7.08
CA ARG A 159 -1.87 -15.21 -6.47
C ARG A 159 -0.80 -14.50 -5.64
N GLY A 160 -0.58 -14.97 -4.42
CA GLY A 160 0.51 -14.52 -3.56
C GLY A 160 1.81 -15.24 -3.90
N TYR A 161 2.81 -15.04 -3.04
CA TYR A 161 4.03 -15.84 -3.05
C TYR A 161 3.74 -17.32 -2.69
N ASP A 162 2.73 -17.50 -1.83
CA ASP A 162 2.17 -18.79 -1.42
C ASP A 162 0.62 -18.70 -1.37
N SER A 163 -0.04 -19.82 -1.02
CA SER A 163 -1.51 -19.92 -0.94
C SER A 163 -2.11 -19.37 0.34
N THR A 164 -1.31 -19.07 1.37
CA THR A 164 -1.77 -18.78 2.74
C THR A 164 -2.87 -17.72 2.80
N MET A 165 -2.71 -16.58 2.11
CA MET A 165 -3.75 -15.55 2.12
C MET A 165 -5.05 -15.98 1.46
N ALA A 166 -4.99 -16.79 0.41
CA ALA A 166 -6.18 -17.34 -0.24
C ALA A 166 -6.92 -18.30 0.71
N GLU A 167 -6.19 -19.14 1.44
CA GLU A 167 -6.75 -20.10 2.39
C GLU A 167 -7.39 -19.40 3.60
N VAL A 168 -6.71 -18.42 4.20
CA VAL A 168 -7.22 -17.63 5.35
C VAL A 168 -8.51 -16.89 5.00
N LEU A 169 -8.68 -16.47 3.75
CA LEU A 169 -9.87 -15.75 3.31
C LEU A 169 -11.07 -16.65 2.97
N GLN A 170 -10.89 -17.98 2.83
CA GLN A 170 -12.01 -18.86 2.45
C GLN A 170 -13.21 -18.81 3.42
N PRO A 171 -13.02 -18.83 4.75
CA PRO A 171 -14.17 -18.79 5.68
C PRO A 171 -14.86 -17.41 5.74
N ILE A 172 -14.21 -16.33 5.30
CA ILE A 172 -14.75 -14.97 5.39
C ILE A 172 -15.74 -14.75 4.23
N GLY A 173 -16.98 -14.37 4.54
CA GLY A 173 -18.02 -14.09 3.53
C GLY A 173 -17.68 -12.87 2.67
N GLU A 174 -18.05 -12.89 1.39
CA GLU A 174 -17.80 -11.78 0.46
C GLU A 174 -18.37 -10.44 0.98
N ALA A 175 -19.54 -10.49 1.63
CA ALA A 175 -20.18 -9.32 2.22
C ALA A 175 -19.41 -8.70 3.40
N GLN A 176 -18.49 -9.44 4.00
CA GLN A 176 -17.68 -8.99 5.14
C GLN A 176 -16.35 -8.33 4.72
N LEU A 177 -15.89 -8.57 3.49
CA LEU A 177 -14.62 -8.02 2.99
C LEU A 177 -14.57 -6.49 2.96
N PRO A 178 -15.67 -5.77 2.62
CA PRO A 178 -15.66 -4.30 2.69
C PRO A 178 -15.39 -3.76 4.09
N ASP A 179 -15.93 -4.40 5.13
CA ASP A 179 -15.72 -3.93 6.50
C ASP A 179 -14.31 -4.29 7.01
N CYS A 180 -13.75 -5.43 6.58
CA CYS A 180 -12.33 -5.73 6.82
C CYS A 180 -11.42 -4.66 6.19
N ALA A 181 -11.67 -4.29 4.94
CA ALA A 181 -10.90 -3.26 4.25
C ALA A 181 -11.03 -1.89 4.94
N TYR A 182 -12.25 -1.54 5.33
CA TYR A 182 -12.55 -0.32 6.07
C TYR A 182 -11.83 -0.26 7.41
N TYR A 183 -11.91 -1.31 8.24
CA TYR A 183 -11.22 -1.37 9.51
C TYR A 183 -9.71 -1.17 9.37
N LEU A 184 -9.09 -1.88 8.44
CA LEU A 184 -7.64 -1.80 8.21
C LEU A 184 -7.21 -0.43 7.69
N SER A 185 -8.04 0.24 6.88
CA SER A 185 -7.77 1.59 6.39
C SER A 185 -7.95 2.69 7.46
N HIS A 186 -8.73 2.41 8.52
CA HIS A 186 -8.99 3.31 9.65
C HIS A 186 -8.33 2.81 10.94
N TRP A 187 -7.32 1.94 10.81
CA TRP A 187 -6.72 1.35 12.00
C TRP A 187 -6.11 2.42 12.92
N ARG A 188 -6.30 2.25 14.22
CA ARG A 188 -5.75 3.10 15.29
C ARG A 188 -5.21 2.24 16.42
N PRO A 189 -4.01 2.53 16.97
CA PRO A 189 -3.51 1.84 18.14
C PRO A 189 -4.47 1.97 19.31
N GLY A 190 -4.79 0.84 19.96
CA GLY A 190 -5.56 0.85 21.20
C GLY A 190 -7.06 1.16 21.08
N LYS A 191 -7.62 1.17 19.87
CA LYS A 191 -9.07 1.32 19.64
C LYS A 191 -9.70 0.05 19.12
#